data_cf7bbbb17cb418f0e850146a931ad8d1
#
_entry.id   cf7bbbb17cb418f0e850146a931ad8d1
#
_cell.length_a   1.000
_cell.length_b   1.000
_cell.length_c   1.000
_cell.angle_alpha   90.00
_cell.angle_beta   90.00
_cell.angle_gamma   90.00
#
_symmetry.space_group_name_H-M   'P 1'
#
loop_
_entity.id
_entity.type
_entity.pdbx_description
1 polymer ?
#
loop_
_entity_poly.entity_id
_entity_poly.type
_entity_poly.pdbx_seq_one_letter_code
_entity_poly.pdbx_strand_id
1 'polypeptide(L)'
;LLGLDAEGIARAMGLAYAQAGGNQQCIADGGIIKRMQPGMIAETGVRAAWLAKAGVTGAVDAIEGKNGFYAVYEQGDYDANILTDNLGSNLEIERVGFKRYPICGMAQPSVDILRDLQRELGFKQDDVESLEVYGSKFVSDMVGRPYDPGDNPDVDAQFSLQYCLASVLETGNVCLADLAPEHTLSPDRRALAAKIPINLDESLKGKWTSRVELKLRNGNTITRTREKAA
;
A
#
# COMPACT_ATOMS: atom_id res chain seq x y z
N LEU A 1 27.16 0.90 -14.72
CA LEU A 1 27.63 2.29 -14.89
C LEU A 1 28.99 2.52 -14.22
N LEU A 2 29.24 1.98 -13.01
CA LEU A 2 30.52 2.14 -12.30
C LEU A 2 31.62 1.14 -12.75
N GLY A 3 31.29 0.13 -13.56
CA GLY A 3 32.22 -0.90 -14.03
C GLY A 3 32.71 -1.84 -12.94
N LEU A 4 31.87 -2.12 -11.94
CA LEU A 4 32.16 -3.15 -10.95
C LEU A 4 32.05 -4.53 -11.58
N ASP A 5 32.97 -5.42 -11.22
CA ASP A 5 32.85 -6.86 -11.48
C ASP A 5 31.89 -7.55 -10.50
N ALA A 6 31.73 -8.86 -10.64
CA ALA A 6 30.80 -9.64 -9.79
C ALA A 6 31.14 -9.53 -8.30
N GLU A 7 32.42 -9.54 -7.93
CA GLU A 7 32.85 -9.40 -6.53
C GLU A 7 32.58 -7.98 -6.03
N GLY A 8 32.86 -6.96 -6.83
CA GLY A 8 32.54 -5.57 -6.50
C GLY A 8 31.05 -5.33 -6.30
N ILE A 9 30.20 -6.00 -7.11
CA ILE A 9 28.74 -5.95 -6.95
C ILE A 9 28.33 -6.64 -5.64
N ALA A 10 28.85 -7.83 -5.32
CA ALA A 10 28.55 -8.54 -4.08
C ALA A 10 28.95 -7.70 -2.86
N ARG A 11 30.12 -7.08 -2.88
CA ARG A 11 30.58 -6.15 -1.82
C ARG A 11 29.64 -4.94 -1.69
N ALA A 12 29.20 -4.35 -2.80
CA ALA A 12 28.23 -3.25 -2.78
C ALA A 12 26.90 -3.67 -2.14
N MET A 13 26.41 -4.86 -2.47
CA MET A 13 25.22 -5.43 -1.84
C MET A 13 25.40 -5.61 -0.32
N GLY A 14 26.53 -6.13 0.12
CA GLY A 14 26.86 -6.27 1.54
C GLY A 14 26.97 -4.94 2.29
N LEU A 15 27.51 -3.91 1.64
CA LEU A 15 27.55 -2.55 2.20
C LEU A 15 26.16 -1.91 2.29
N ALA A 16 25.30 -2.17 1.32
CA ALA A 16 23.91 -1.73 1.36
C ALA A 16 23.13 -2.49 2.45
N TYR A 17 23.32 -3.82 2.54
CA TYR A 17 22.69 -4.65 3.53
C TYR A 17 23.02 -4.23 4.97
N ALA A 18 24.25 -3.84 5.26
CA ALA A 18 24.64 -3.33 6.58
C ALA A 18 23.85 -2.07 7.02
N GLN A 19 23.19 -1.41 6.07
CA GLN A 19 22.34 -0.24 6.29
C GLN A 19 20.87 -0.51 5.96
N ALA A 20 20.50 -1.77 5.71
CA ALA A 20 19.13 -2.14 5.43
C ALA A 20 18.23 -1.76 6.61
N GLY A 21 17.17 -1.06 6.31
CA GLY A 21 16.24 -0.55 7.30
C GLY A 21 14.88 -0.27 6.66
N GLY A 22 14.10 0.49 7.39
CA GLY A 22 12.72 0.79 7.00
C GLY A 22 11.74 -0.11 7.74
N ASN A 23 10.59 0.44 8.05
CA ASN A 23 9.53 -0.24 8.76
C ASN A 23 8.19 0.40 8.41
N GLN A 24 7.10 -0.18 8.92
CA GLN A 24 5.75 0.32 8.67
C GLN A 24 5.16 1.09 9.87
N GLN A 25 5.90 1.27 10.96
CA GLN A 25 5.40 2.00 12.13
C GLN A 25 4.95 3.42 11.77
N CYS A 26 5.67 4.06 10.85
CA CYS A 26 5.31 5.38 10.36
C CYS A 26 3.90 5.46 9.71
N ILE A 27 3.37 4.36 9.18
CA ILE A 27 2.00 4.31 8.67
C ILE A 27 1.01 4.30 9.84
N ALA A 28 1.36 3.55 10.91
CA ALA A 28 0.54 3.49 12.11
C ALA A 28 0.45 4.85 12.82
N ASP A 29 1.51 5.64 12.73
CA ASP A 29 1.65 6.92 13.42
C ASP A 29 1.32 8.14 12.50
N GLY A 30 0.85 7.92 11.26
CA GLY A 30 0.55 9.00 10.31
C GLY A 30 1.79 9.77 9.83
N GLY A 31 2.99 9.17 9.90
CA GLY A 31 4.25 9.85 9.61
C GLY A 31 4.54 10.02 8.12
N ILE A 32 4.94 11.22 7.69
CA ILE A 32 5.30 11.55 6.30
C ILE A 32 6.52 10.78 5.79
N ILE A 33 7.37 10.28 6.67
CA ILE A 33 8.62 9.56 6.36
C ILE A 33 8.38 8.35 5.42
N LYS A 34 7.16 7.78 5.43
CA LYS A 34 6.74 6.72 4.51
C LYS A 34 7.05 7.05 3.04
N ARG A 35 6.91 8.32 2.65
CA ARG A 35 7.17 8.79 1.28
C ARG A 35 8.66 8.94 0.98
N MET A 36 9.48 9.12 2.00
CA MET A 36 10.93 9.35 1.89
C MET A 36 11.74 8.04 1.93
N GLN A 37 11.23 7.00 2.61
CA GLN A 37 11.97 5.74 2.79
C GLN A 37 12.54 5.16 1.50
N PRO A 38 11.80 5.07 0.36
CA PRO A 38 12.36 4.54 -0.88
C PRO A 38 13.54 5.36 -1.40
N GLY A 39 13.49 6.70 -1.25
CA GLY A 39 14.59 7.58 -1.63
C GLY A 39 15.83 7.38 -0.77
N MET A 40 15.66 7.26 0.55
CA MET A 40 16.75 6.98 1.48
C MET A 40 17.43 5.64 1.19
N ILE A 41 16.66 4.61 0.87
CA ILE A 41 17.20 3.30 0.51
C ILE A 41 17.93 3.36 -0.84
N ALA A 42 17.39 4.09 -1.81
CA ALA A 42 18.06 4.29 -3.10
C ALA A 42 19.41 5.04 -2.93
N GLU A 43 19.46 6.07 -2.10
CA GLU A 43 20.71 6.77 -1.72
C GLU A 43 21.72 5.79 -1.11
N THR A 44 21.29 4.95 -0.18
CA THR A 44 22.13 3.93 0.44
C THR A 44 22.74 2.99 -0.61
N GLY A 45 21.96 2.52 -1.59
CA GLY A 45 22.43 1.65 -2.67
C GLY A 45 23.50 2.34 -3.55
N VAL A 46 23.26 3.59 -3.93
CA VAL A 46 24.23 4.37 -4.71
C VAL A 46 25.53 4.57 -3.94
N ARG A 47 25.45 4.97 -2.67
CA ARG A 47 26.60 5.17 -1.80
C ARG A 47 27.39 3.88 -1.59
N ALA A 48 26.71 2.75 -1.36
CA ALA A 48 27.34 1.44 -1.24
C ALA A 48 28.14 1.05 -2.49
N ALA A 49 27.59 1.30 -3.67
CA ALA A 49 28.30 1.04 -4.94
C ALA A 49 29.57 1.90 -5.10
N TRP A 50 29.52 3.17 -4.72
CA TRP A 50 30.72 4.03 -4.73
C TRP A 50 31.76 3.61 -3.70
N LEU A 51 31.36 3.20 -2.50
CA LEU A 51 32.25 2.67 -1.47
C LEU A 51 32.94 1.39 -1.93
N ALA A 52 32.20 0.46 -2.56
CA ALA A 52 32.77 -0.75 -3.14
C ALA A 52 33.79 -0.43 -4.24
N LYS A 53 33.49 0.54 -5.11
CA LYS A 53 34.44 1.01 -6.12
C LYS A 53 35.71 1.62 -5.52
N ALA A 54 35.59 2.25 -4.37
CA ALA A 54 36.73 2.81 -3.63
C ALA A 54 37.51 1.74 -2.83
N GLY A 55 37.12 0.45 -2.93
CA GLY A 55 37.81 -0.66 -2.29
C GLY A 55 37.30 -1.00 -0.87
N VAL A 56 36.22 -0.37 -0.42
CA VAL A 56 35.61 -0.75 0.87
C VAL A 56 34.91 -2.12 0.72
N THR A 57 35.18 -3.02 1.64
CA THR A 57 34.66 -4.38 1.61
C THR A 57 33.34 -4.48 2.38
N GLY A 58 32.35 -5.13 1.77
CA GLY A 58 31.07 -5.54 2.39
C GLY A 58 30.99 -7.05 2.56
N ALA A 59 29.93 -7.52 3.21
CA ALA A 59 29.64 -8.94 3.30
C ALA A 59 29.35 -9.54 1.93
N VAL A 60 30.11 -10.54 1.50
CA VAL A 60 29.91 -11.20 0.20
C VAL A 60 28.63 -12.03 0.21
N ASP A 61 28.33 -12.70 1.32
CA ASP A 61 27.14 -13.53 1.50
C ASP A 61 25.97 -12.74 2.14
N ALA A 62 25.75 -11.51 1.66
CA ALA A 62 24.75 -10.60 2.24
C ALA A 62 23.31 -11.11 2.14
N ILE A 63 22.98 -11.95 1.15
CA ILE A 63 21.64 -12.47 0.92
C ILE A 63 21.43 -13.79 1.66
N GLU A 64 22.24 -14.81 1.39
CA GLU A 64 22.02 -16.19 1.82
C GLU A 64 22.89 -16.60 3.01
N GLY A 65 23.83 -15.76 3.44
CA GLY A 65 24.73 -16.04 4.56
C GLY A 65 23.99 -16.29 5.87
N LYS A 66 24.68 -16.93 6.83
CA LYS A 66 24.14 -17.27 8.18
C LYS A 66 23.48 -16.09 8.90
N ASN A 67 23.99 -14.87 8.66
CA ASN A 67 23.44 -13.61 9.17
C ASN A 67 23.03 -12.70 7.99
N GLY A 68 22.73 -13.28 6.83
CA GLY A 68 22.30 -12.57 5.64
C GLY A 68 20.82 -12.16 5.70
N PHE A 69 20.37 -11.51 4.65
CA PHE A 69 19.03 -10.94 4.55
C PHE A 69 17.94 -11.97 4.84
N TYR A 70 17.97 -13.13 4.20
CA TYR A 70 16.96 -14.17 4.40
C TYR A 70 16.94 -14.76 5.80
N ALA A 71 18.11 -14.93 6.42
CA ALA A 71 18.18 -15.43 7.79
C ALA A 71 17.59 -14.43 8.80
N VAL A 72 17.78 -13.12 8.58
CA VAL A 72 17.37 -12.08 9.52
C VAL A 72 15.92 -11.64 9.29
N TYR A 73 15.50 -11.44 8.05
CA TYR A 73 14.19 -10.87 7.73
C TYR A 73 13.13 -11.92 7.38
N GLU A 74 13.52 -13.06 6.81
CA GLU A 74 12.59 -14.14 6.41
C GLU A 74 12.72 -15.37 7.32
N GLN A 75 13.49 -15.27 8.41
CA GLN A 75 13.69 -16.36 9.39
C GLN A 75 14.22 -17.67 8.74
N GLY A 76 14.87 -17.55 7.59
CA GLY A 76 15.39 -18.68 6.82
C GLY A 76 14.34 -19.43 5.96
N ASP A 77 13.10 -18.97 5.95
CA ASP A 77 12.03 -19.54 5.09
C ASP A 77 12.03 -18.83 3.72
N TYR A 78 12.83 -19.35 2.78
CA TYR A 78 12.93 -18.82 1.44
C TYR A 78 13.32 -19.91 0.42
N ASP A 79 12.95 -19.68 -0.84
CA ASP A 79 13.42 -20.48 -1.97
C ASP A 79 14.56 -19.74 -2.68
N ALA A 80 15.79 -20.27 -2.53
CA ALA A 80 16.99 -19.66 -3.13
C ALA A 80 16.93 -19.58 -4.67
N ASN A 81 16.21 -20.50 -5.31
CA ASN A 81 16.09 -20.53 -6.77
C ASN A 81 15.33 -19.34 -7.33
N ILE A 82 14.44 -18.72 -6.54
CA ILE A 82 13.61 -17.57 -7.00
C ILE A 82 14.44 -16.39 -7.49
N LEU A 83 15.68 -16.26 -6.99
CA LEU A 83 16.58 -15.17 -7.39
C LEU A 83 17.25 -15.40 -8.76
N THR A 84 17.36 -16.65 -9.17
CA THR A 84 18.14 -17.03 -10.36
C THR A 84 17.29 -17.68 -11.44
N ASP A 85 16.13 -18.25 -11.09
CA ASP A 85 15.23 -18.90 -12.02
C ASP A 85 14.70 -17.90 -13.05
N ASN A 86 14.84 -18.27 -14.31
CA ASN A 86 14.42 -17.47 -15.46
C ASN A 86 15.04 -16.05 -15.51
N LEU A 87 16.21 -15.86 -14.88
CA LEU A 87 16.92 -14.59 -14.90
C LEU A 87 17.21 -14.17 -16.35
N GLY A 88 16.85 -12.93 -16.71
CA GLY A 88 16.98 -12.37 -18.05
C GLY A 88 15.84 -12.72 -19.02
N SER A 89 14.93 -13.63 -18.66
CA SER A 89 13.75 -13.99 -19.47
C SER A 89 12.42 -13.62 -18.80
N ASN A 90 12.36 -13.62 -17.47
CA ASN A 90 11.20 -13.18 -16.72
C ASN A 90 11.52 -11.85 -16.03
N LEU A 91 10.98 -10.76 -16.55
CA LEU A 91 11.23 -9.42 -16.03
C LEU A 91 10.05 -8.99 -15.14
N GLU A 92 10.26 -8.94 -13.83
CA GLU A 92 9.23 -8.54 -12.87
C GLU A 92 8.71 -7.10 -13.12
N ILE A 93 9.50 -6.25 -13.78
CA ILE A 93 9.06 -4.90 -14.18
C ILE A 93 7.83 -4.93 -15.10
N GLU A 94 7.62 -5.99 -15.87
CA GLU A 94 6.46 -6.15 -16.75
C GLU A 94 5.16 -6.36 -15.98
N ARG A 95 5.26 -6.71 -14.69
CA ARG A 95 4.12 -6.93 -13.79
C ARG A 95 3.82 -5.73 -12.90
N VAL A 96 4.56 -4.63 -13.06
CA VAL A 96 4.33 -3.41 -12.29
C VAL A 96 3.04 -2.75 -12.73
N GLY A 97 2.12 -2.59 -11.79
CA GLY A 97 0.86 -1.88 -12.00
C GLY A 97 0.95 -0.41 -11.57
N PHE A 98 0.10 0.41 -12.18
CA PHE A 98 -0.09 1.80 -11.76
C PHE A 98 -1.34 1.90 -10.88
N LYS A 99 -1.21 2.64 -9.77
CA LYS A 99 -2.38 2.94 -8.94
C LYS A 99 -3.32 3.89 -9.66
N ARG A 100 -4.59 3.53 -9.70
CA ARG A 100 -5.63 4.40 -10.28
C ARG A 100 -5.91 5.61 -9.40
N TYR A 101 -5.79 5.45 -8.08
CA TYR A 101 -6.05 6.49 -7.09
C TYR A 101 -4.81 6.76 -6.24
N PRO A 102 -4.61 7.99 -5.76
CA PRO A 102 -3.44 8.38 -4.94
C PRO A 102 -3.57 7.92 -3.47
N ILE A 103 -4.02 6.70 -3.23
CA ILE A 103 -4.31 6.13 -1.92
C ILE A 103 -3.57 4.81 -1.69
N CYS A 104 -3.70 4.23 -0.52
CA CYS A 104 -3.16 2.90 -0.24
C CYS A 104 -3.72 1.84 -1.21
N GLY A 105 -2.87 0.92 -1.65
CA GLY A 105 -3.28 -0.16 -2.57
C GLY A 105 -4.44 -1.00 -2.03
N MET A 106 -4.46 -1.21 -0.70
CA MET A 106 -5.49 -2.01 -0.03
C MET A 106 -6.89 -1.38 -0.08
N ALA A 107 -6.97 -0.04 -0.24
CA ALA A 107 -8.25 0.65 -0.35
C ALA A 107 -8.83 0.62 -1.77
N GLN A 108 -8.00 0.41 -2.79
CA GLN A 108 -8.41 0.54 -4.18
C GLN A 108 -9.53 -0.42 -4.61
N PRO A 109 -9.56 -1.71 -4.22
CA PRO A 109 -10.65 -2.60 -4.61
C PRO A 109 -12.03 -2.12 -4.12
N SER A 110 -12.12 -1.64 -2.88
CA SER A 110 -13.39 -1.11 -2.32
C SER A 110 -13.81 0.20 -3.01
N VAL A 111 -12.84 1.07 -3.30
CA VAL A 111 -13.09 2.32 -4.06
C VAL A 111 -13.57 2.00 -5.47
N ASP A 112 -12.95 1.06 -6.17
CA ASP A 112 -13.41 0.62 -7.49
C ASP A 112 -14.84 0.06 -7.45
N ILE A 113 -15.16 -0.79 -6.45
CA ILE A 113 -16.52 -1.34 -6.30
C ILE A 113 -17.54 -0.21 -6.15
N LEU A 114 -17.31 0.72 -5.23
CA LEU A 114 -18.28 1.79 -4.97
C LEU A 114 -18.47 2.72 -6.16
N ARG A 115 -17.37 3.08 -6.86
CA ARG A 115 -17.44 3.88 -8.09
C ARG A 115 -18.20 3.17 -9.20
N ASP A 116 -17.94 1.89 -9.41
CA ASP A 116 -18.63 1.10 -10.41
C ASP A 116 -20.14 1.04 -10.10
N LEU A 117 -20.50 0.82 -8.83
CA LEU A 117 -21.91 0.84 -8.39
C LEU A 117 -22.57 2.21 -8.59
N GLN A 118 -21.88 3.32 -8.28
CA GLN A 118 -22.41 4.66 -8.55
C GLN A 118 -22.66 4.90 -10.05
N ARG A 119 -21.74 4.46 -10.90
CA ARG A 119 -21.89 4.60 -12.36
C ARG A 119 -23.00 3.72 -12.93
N GLU A 120 -23.14 2.49 -12.43
CA GLU A 120 -24.13 1.54 -12.91
C GLU A 120 -25.55 1.91 -12.48
N LEU A 121 -25.71 2.40 -11.25
CA LEU A 121 -27.02 2.61 -10.63
C LEU A 121 -27.43 4.09 -10.56
N GLY A 122 -26.52 5.01 -10.77
CA GLY A 122 -26.79 6.45 -10.79
C GLY A 122 -27.15 7.07 -9.44
N PHE A 123 -26.90 6.38 -8.30
CA PHE A 123 -27.24 6.89 -6.97
C PHE A 123 -26.29 8.00 -6.52
N LYS A 124 -26.80 8.86 -5.65
CA LYS A 124 -26.05 9.91 -4.95
C LYS A 124 -25.89 9.55 -3.47
N GLN A 125 -25.07 10.32 -2.77
CA GLN A 125 -24.82 10.14 -1.34
C GLN A 125 -26.13 10.05 -0.53
N ASP A 126 -27.10 10.93 -0.80
CA ASP A 126 -28.36 11.00 -0.06
C ASP A 126 -29.27 9.78 -0.29
N ASP A 127 -29.06 9.04 -1.37
CA ASP A 127 -29.79 7.81 -1.67
C ASP A 127 -29.25 6.61 -0.86
N VAL A 128 -28.10 6.75 -0.21
CA VAL A 128 -27.48 5.67 0.56
C VAL A 128 -28.15 5.59 1.95
N GLU A 129 -28.65 4.41 2.28
CA GLU A 129 -29.15 4.09 3.63
C GLU A 129 -28.02 3.56 4.51
N SER A 130 -27.22 2.60 4.01
CA SER A 130 -26.01 2.11 4.66
C SER A 130 -24.96 1.65 3.63
N LEU A 131 -23.70 1.79 4.00
CA LEU A 131 -22.55 1.29 3.28
C LEU A 131 -21.62 0.61 4.30
N GLU A 132 -21.38 -0.67 4.12
CA GLU A 132 -20.48 -1.45 4.95
C GLU A 132 -19.41 -2.11 4.10
N VAL A 133 -18.19 -2.20 4.64
CA VAL A 133 -17.09 -2.86 3.96
C VAL A 133 -16.50 -3.95 4.84
N TYR A 134 -16.22 -5.06 4.21
CA TYR A 134 -15.54 -6.21 4.80
C TYR A 134 -14.23 -6.41 4.09
N GLY A 135 -13.15 -6.41 4.84
CA GLY A 135 -11.79 -6.60 4.32
C GLY A 135 -11.14 -7.87 4.84
N SER A 136 -10.20 -8.42 4.06
CA SER A 136 -9.27 -9.41 4.58
C SER A 136 -8.50 -8.83 5.77
N LYS A 137 -7.85 -9.69 6.56
CA LYS A 137 -7.05 -9.23 7.71
C LYS A 137 -6.04 -8.14 7.30
N PHE A 138 -5.40 -8.28 6.15
CA PHE A 138 -4.42 -7.30 5.68
C PHE A 138 -5.04 -5.96 5.30
N VAL A 139 -6.21 -5.96 4.68
CA VAL A 139 -6.97 -4.73 4.38
C VAL A 139 -7.39 -4.03 5.68
N SER A 140 -7.97 -4.80 6.62
CA SER A 140 -8.43 -4.26 7.90
C SER A 140 -7.28 -3.65 8.71
N ASP A 141 -6.15 -4.34 8.81
CA ASP A 141 -4.98 -3.86 9.55
C ASP A 141 -4.37 -2.58 8.95
N MET A 142 -4.35 -2.48 7.60
CA MET A 142 -3.65 -1.40 6.90
C MET A 142 -4.49 -0.14 6.70
N VAL A 143 -5.79 -0.27 6.45
CA VAL A 143 -6.65 0.86 6.06
C VAL A 143 -8.01 0.87 6.77
N GLY A 144 -8.28 -0.08 7.68
CA GLY A 144 -9.57 -0.24 8.34
C GLY A 144 -9.76 0.62 9.58
N ARG A 145 -8.75 1.38 10.02
CA ARG A 145 -8.86 2.23 11.21
C ARG A 145 -9.84 3.38 10.98
N PRO A 146 -10.54 3.82 12.04
CA PRO A 146 -11.36 5.02 11.97
C PRO A 146 -10.56 6.22 11.44
N TYR A 147 -11.21 7.06 10.63
CA TYR A 147 -10.58 8.26 10.13
C TYR A 147 -10.55 9.33 11.24
N ASP A 148 -9.35 9.59 11.73
CA ASP A 148 -9.07 10.68 12.65
C ASP A 148 -7.77 11.37 12.21
N PRO A 149 -7.85 12.54 11.55
CA PRO A 149 -6.68 13.22 11.00
C PRO A 149 -5.79 13.78 12.11
N GLY A 150 -4.52 13.37 12.09
CA GLY A 150 -3.47 13.86 12.96
C GLY A 150 -2.69 15.03 12.34
N ASP A 151 -1.37 15.05 12.60
CA ASP A 151 -0.47 16.11 12.10
C ASP A 151 -0.30 16.11 10.58
N ASN A 152 -0.56 14.98 9.92
CA ASN A 152 -0.45 14.83 8.48
C ASN A 152 -1.78 14.31 7.89
N PRO A 153 -2.82 15.15 7.81
CA PRO A 153 -4.17 14.73 7.42
C PRO A 153 -4.26 14.09 6.04
N ASP A 154 -3.39 14.49 5.11
CA ASP A 154 -3.29 13.92 3.78
C ASP A 154 -2.74 12.49 3.79
N VAL A 155 -1.79 12.19 4.70
CA VAL A 155 -1.28 10.83 4.90
C VAL A 155 -2.37 9.96 5.53
N ASP A 156 -3.02 10.46 6.59
CA ASP A 156 -4.09 9.73 7.28
C ASP A 156 -5.25 9.41 6.31
N ALA A 157 -5.62 10.37 5.47
CA ALA A 157 -6.63 10.20 4.43
C ALA A 157 -6.24 9.10 3.40
N GLN A 158 -4.97 9.07 2.96
CA GLN A 158 -4.47 8.06 2.02
C GLN A 158 -4.50 6.64 2.59
N PHE A 159 -4.45 6.48 3.90
CA PHE A 159 -4.47 5.20 4.60
C PHE A 159 -5.78 4.92 5.36
N SER A 160 -6.82 5.72 5.14
CA SER A 160 -8.17 5.48 5.67
C SER A 160 -9.13 5.07 4.57
N LEU A 161 -9.63 3.83 4.65
CA LEU A 161 -10.65 3.34 3.73
C LEU A 161 -11.97 4.10 3.92
N GLN A 162 -12.33 4.45 5.15
CA GLN A 162 -13.50 5.28 5.46
C GLN A 162 -13.47 6.62 4.72
N TYR A 163 -12.33 7.33 4.79
CA TYR A 163 -12.15 8.60 4.10
C TYR A 163 -12.26 8.46 2.58
N CYS A 164 -11.57 7.45 2.03
CA CYS A 164 -11.58 7.20 0.58
C CYS A 164 -13.00 6.95 0.06
N LEU A 165 -13.80 6.17 0.78
CA LEU A 165 -15.18 5.86 0.40
C LEU A 165 -16.11 7.06 0.59
N ALA A 166 -15.91 7.87 1.63
CA ALA A 166 -16.64 9.13 1.80
C ALA A 166 -16.37 10.08 0.63
N SER A 167 -15.11 10.21 0.19
CA SER A 167 -14.77 10.99 -1.00
C SER A 167 -15.51 10.50 -2.24
N VAL A 168 -15.57 9.18 -2.45
CA VAL A 168 -16.31 8.60 -3.59
C VAL A 168 -17.81 8.90 -3.49
N LEU A 169 -18.42 8.79 -2.32
CA LEU A 169 -19.84 9.11 -2.15
C LEU A 169 -20.15 10.56 -2.49
N GLU A 170 -19.29 11.50 -2.08
CA GLU A 170 -19.50 12.94 -2.33
C GLU A 170 -19.25 13.35 -3.79
N THR A 171 -18.12 12.87 -4.37
CA THR A 171 -17.60 13.41 -5.64
C THR A 171 -17.58 12.39 -6.79
N GLY A 172 -17.89 11.14 -6.51
CA GLY A 172 -17.78 10.03 -7.48
C GLY A 172 -16.34 9.53 -7.70
N ASN A 173 -15.36 10.07 -6.96
CA ASN A 173 -13.95 9.72 -7.11
C ASN A 173 -13.17 9.93 -5.81
N VAL A 174 -11.88 9.55 -5.85
CA VAL A 174 -10.86 10.00 -4.91
C VAL A 174 -9.60 10.34 -5.70
N CYS A 175 -9.20 11.60 -5.68
CA CYS A 175 -8.08 12.14 -6.44
C CYS A 175 -7.16 12.99 -5.55
N LEU A 176 -6.12 13.58 -6.14
CA LEU A 176 -5.17 14.41 -5.37
C LEU A 176 -5.81 15.62 -4.72
N ALA A 177 -6.81 16.23 -5.37
CA ALA A 177 -7.54 17.36 -4.78
C ALA A 177 -8.26 16.97 -3.49
N ASP A 178 -8.80 15.75 -3.41
CA ASP A 178 -9.47 15.25 -2.21
C ASP A 178 -8.52 15.10 -1.00
N LEU A 179 -7.22 15.10 -1.22
CA LEU A 179 -6.21 15.02 -0.15
C LEU A 179 -5.76 16.40 0.36
N ALA A 180 -6.31 17.49 -0.18
CA ALA A 180 -6.01 18.84 0.28
C ALA A 180 -6.68 19.12 1.65
N PRO A 181 -6.11 20.03 2.46
CA PRO A 181 -6.58 20.30 3.83
C PRO A 181 -8.06 20.66 3.93
N GLU A 182 -8.61 21.38 2.96
CA GLU A 182 -10.02 21.76 2.91
C GLU A 182 -10.97 20.55 2.87
N HIS A 183 -10.50 19.42 2.37
CA HIS A 183 -11.26 18.18 2.30
C HIS A 183 -10.91 17.23 3.45
N THR A 184 -9.62 17.06 3.75
CA THR A 184 -9.17 16.13 4.81
C THR A 184 -9.58 16.61 6.20
N LEU A 185 -9.70 17.91 6.42
CA LEU A 185 -10.15 18.49 7.67
C LEU A 185 -11.66 18.83 7.68
N SER A 186 -12.39 18.57 6.59
CA SER A 186 -13.82 18.84 6.48
C SER A 186 -14.62 18.07 7.55
N PRO A 187 -15.40 18.78 8.42
CA PRO A 187 -16.25 18.11 9.41
C PRO A 187 -17.31 17.22 8.77
N ASP A 188 -17.88 17.63 7.64
CA ASP A 188 -18.92 16.88 6.94
C ASP A 188 -18.38 15.58 6.38
N ARG A 189 -17.20 15.62 5.72
CA ARG A 189 -16.54 14.42 5.19
C ARG A 189 -16.11 13.47 6.32
N ARG A 190 -15.62 14.00 7.43
CA ARG A 190 -15.30 13.20 8.62
C ARG A 190 -16.54 12.53 9.19
N ALA A 191 -17.66 13.26 9.31
CA ALA A 191 -18.92 12.72 9.78
C ALA A 191 -19.48 11.64 8.83
N LEU A 192 -19.30 11.80 7.53
CA LEU A 192 -19.66 10.80 6.52
C LEU A 192 -18.78 9.56 6.64
N ALA A 193 -17.46 9.73 6.73
CA ALA A 193 -16.49 8.65 6.89
C ALA A 193 -16.80 7.81 8.12
N ALA A 194 -17.12 8.43 9.25
CA ALA A 194 -17.47 7.74 10.50
C ALA A 194 -18.72 6.85 10.40
N LYS A 195 -19.58 7.05 9.40
CA LYS A 195 -20.78 6.23 9.15
C LYS A 195 -20.48 4.96 8.34
N ILE A 196 -19.24 4.77 7.87
CA ILE A 196 -18.86 3.63 7.03
C ILE A 196 -18.03 2.65 7.88
N PRO A 197 -18.65 1.60 8.44
CA PRO A 197 -17.92 0.60 9.20
C PRO A 197 -17.03 -0.24 8.26
N ILE A 198 -15.80 -0.47 8.72
CA ILE A 198 -14.85 -1.36 8.05
C ILE A 198 -14.66 -2.58 8.97
N ASN A 199 -15.12 -3.72 8.50
CA ASN A 199 -15.18 -4.95 9.25
C ASN A 199 -14.11 -5.94 8.76
N LEU A 200 -13.52 -6.69 9.69
CA LEU A 200 -12.69 -7.84 9.34
C LEU A 200 -13.60 -9.00 8.92
N ASP A 201 -13.27 -9.65 7.80
CA ASP A 201 -13.84 -10.93 7.39
C ASP A 201 -12.71 -11.92 7.05
N GLU A 202 -12.42 -12.82 7.98
CA GLU A 202 -11.36 -13.82 7.83
C GLU A 202 -11.65 -14.87 6.74
N SER A 203 -12.88 -14.95 6.25
CA SER A 203 -13.24 -15.84 5.15
C SER A 203 -12.77 -15.31 3.79
N LEU A 204 -12.52 -14.00 3.68
CA LEU A 204 -12.01 -13.38 2.46
C LEU A 204 -10.55 -13.79 2.22
N LYS A 205 -10.37 -14.60 1.18
CA LYS A 205 -9.04 -15.05 0.76
C LYS A 205 -8.40 -14.00 -0.17
N GLY A 206 -7.07 -13.97 -0.14
CA GLY A 206 -6.32 -12.97 -0.91
C GLY A 206 -6.03 -11.70 -0.11
N LYS A 207 -4.82 -11.19 -0.32
CA LYS A 207 -4.23 -10.12 0.48
C LYS A 207 -5.03 -8.81 0.42
N TRP A 208 -5.68 -8.54 -0.72
CA TRP A 208 -6.34 -7.26 -1.03
C TRP A 208 -7.85 -7.39 -1.16
N THR A 209 -8.40 -8.56 -0.86
CA THR A 209 -9.82 -8.84 -1.06
C THR A 209 -10.70 -7.97 -0.17
N SER A 210 -11.69 -7.36 -0.80
CA SER A 210 -12.70 -6.56 -0.11
C SER A 210 -14.09 -6.89 -0.64
N ARG A 211 -15.09 -6.87 0.25
CA ARG A 211 -16.52 -6.95 -0.04
C ARG A 211 -17.21 -5.67 0.41
N VAL A 212 -18.00 -5.11 -0.45
CA VAL A 212 -18.84 -3.93 -0.17
C VAL A 212 -20.30 -4.36 -0.14
N GLU A 213 -21.01 -3.95 0.90
CA GLU A 213 -22.45 -4.12 1.07
C GLU A 213 -23.10 -2.73 1.10
N LEU A 214 -23.91 -2.46 0.08
CA LEU A 214 -24.58 -1.18 -0.12
C LEU A 214 -26.08 -1.38 -0.02
N LYS A 215 -26.74 -0.60 0.81
CA LYS A 215 -28.20 -0.52 0.89
C LYS A 215 -28.63 0.90 0.49
N LEU A 216 -29.53 0.99 -0.48
CA LEU A 216 -30.14 2.23 -0.92
C LEU A 216 -31.50 2.43 -0.29
N ARG A 217 -31.91 3.68 -0.08
CA ARG A 217 -33.22 4.05 0.50
C ARG A 217 -34.44 3.58 -0.33
N ASN A 218 -34.22 3.27 -1.61
CA ASN A 218 -35.26 2.67 -2.45
C ASN A 218 -35.46 1.17 -2.22
N GLY A 219 -34.75 0.58 -1.25
CA GLY A 219 -34.81 -0.83 -0.86
C GLY A 219 -33.82 -1.75 -1.57
N ASN A 220 -33.08 -1.26 -2.57
CA ASN A 220 -32.05 -2.08 -3.23
C ASN A 220 -30.89 -2.37 -2.29
N THR A 221 -30.52 -3.64 -2.20
CA THR A 221 -29.33 -4.10 -1.46
C THR A 221 -28.38 -4.81 -2.43
N ILE A 222 -27.14 -4.39 -2.45
CA ILE A 222 -26.11 -4.88 -3.38
C ILE A 222 -24.90 -5.33 -2.58
N THR A 223 -24.40 -6.52 -2.88
CA THR A 223 -23.13 -7.03 -2.36
C THR A 223 -22.19 -7.29 -3.52
N ARG A 224 -20.99 -6.77 -3.43
CA ARG A 224 -19.94 -6.98 -4.45
C ARG A 224 -18.60 -7.23 -3.81
N THR A 225 -17.87 -8.23 -4.32
CA THR A 225 -16.52 -8.61 -3.85
C THR A 225 -15.51 -8.41 -4.98
N ARG A 226 -14.29 -7.98 -4.62
CA ARG A 226 -13.16 -7.83 -5.54
C ARG A 226 -11.86 -8.21 -4.84
N GLU A 227 -11.01 -9.00 -5.51
CA GLU A 227 -9.73 -9.48 -4.96
C GLU A 227 -8.58 -8.49 -5.16
N LYS A 228 -8.63 -7.68 -6.21
CA LYS A 228 -7.62 -6.68 -6.55
C LYS A 228 -8.26 -5.51 -7.30
N ALA A 229 -7.59 -4.39 -7.35
CA ALA A 229 -8.01 -3.24 -8.17
C ALA A 229 -8.07 -3.61 -9.66
N ALA A 230 -8.92 -2.91 -10.38
CA ALA A 230 -9.10 -3.09 -11.83
C ALA A 230 -7.95 -2.48 -12.63
#